data_b33193927fb7528b650a05ff0934c65e
#
_entry.id   b33193927fb7528b650a05ff0934c65e
#
_cell.length_a   1.000
_cell.length_b   1.000
_cell.length_c   1.000
_cell.angle_alpha   90.00
_cell.angle_beta   90.00
_cell.angle_gamma   90.00
#
_symmetry.space_group_name_H-M   'P 1'
#
loop_
_entity.id
_entity.type
_entity.pdbx_description
1 polymer ?
#
loop_
_entity_poly.entity_id
_entity_poly.type
_entity_poly.pdbx_seq_one_letter_code
_entity_poly.pdbx_strand_id
1 'polypeptide(L)'
;CSSDLAQKLDDQIQLEEFIEEQLEPIEFGRIGAQAAKQVIFQKIRDAEREQILNDFLERKEYMVTGAIKRMERGNAIIESGKVEAALPREQMIPKENLRIGDRVRAYLLKVDRTARGPQLILSRIVPDFLMKLFELEVPEIEEGLLDVKSAARDPGSRAKIAVNSNDQRIDPIGTCVGMRGSRVQAVTSELAGERVDIILWSDDPATFVINALAPAEISSIVVDEEKHCMDIVVDEENLAQAIGRGGQNVRLASDLTGWELNIMSMEESLAKNEEETLVIRELFMEKLDVDEEVADILAQEGFTSLEEVAYVPLSEMIEIELLDEKTVNELRTRARNMLLTEAIVSEENVENMAEDLRSLEGMDNETARALTEKGIKTQEDLADLAVDDLVEMIEIDMERAKALIMTARAPWFT
;
A
#
# COMPACT_ATOMS: atom_id res chain seq x y z
N CYS A 1 15.46 7.15 -43.67
CA CYS A 1 16.45 8.15 -43.26
C CYS A 1 17.87 7.60 -43.07
N SER A 2 18.10 6.43 -42.48
CA SER A 2 19.44 5.82 -42.39
C SER A 2 19.86 5.15 -43.70
N SER A 3 18.94 4.60 -44.47
CA SER A 3 19.19 4.01 -45.79
C SER A 3 19.66 5.02 -46.82
N ASP A 4 19.12 6.25 -46.82
CA ASP A 4 19.52 7.32 -47.78
C ASP A 4 20.91 7.88 -47.49
N LEU A 5 21.39 7.79 -46.25
CA LEU A 5 22.73 8.15 -45.83
C LEU A 5 23.74 7.05 -46.23
N ALA A 6 23.36 5.80 -46.08
CA ALA A 6 24.18 4.66 -46.46
C ALA A 6 24.40 4.60 -47.98
N GLN A 7 23.35 4.81 -48.78
CA GLN A 7 23.45 4.90 -50.25
C GLN A 7 24.29 6.09 -50.78
N LYS A 8 24.41 7.17 -49.96
CA LYS A 8 25.29 8.30 -50.32
C LYS A 8 26.78 8.03 -50.10
N LEU A 9 27.09 7.04 -49.25
CA LEU A 9 28.45 6.64 -48.91
C LEU A 9 28.94 5.48 -49.80
N ASP A 10 28.03 4.56 -50.17
CA ASP A 10 28.29 3.48 -51.08
C ASP A 10 27.02 3.15 -51.90
N ASP A 11 27.09 3.39 -53.24
CA ASP A 11 25.96 3.19 -54.17
C ASP A 11 25.57 1.71 -54.36
N GLN A 12 26.42 0.75 -53.93
CA GLN A 12 26.18 -0.70 -54.10
C GLN A 12 25.77 -1.43 -52.84
N ILE A 13 25.61 -0.73 -51.73
CA ILE A 13 25.27 -1.35 -50.44
C ILE A 13 23.87 -1.97 -50.44
N GLN A 14 23.77 -3.22 -49.96
CA GLN A 14 22.51 -3.93 -49.81
C GLN A 14 21.99 -3.86 -48.37
N LEU A 15 20.70 -4.17 -48.17
CA LEU A 15 20.09 -4.27 -46.85
C LEU A 15 20.82 -5.35 -46.03
N GLU A 16 21.22 -4.99 -44.80
CA GLU A 16 22.00 -5.80 -43.86
C GLU A 16 23.54 -5.84 -44.11
N GLU A 17 24.06 -5.08 -45.03
CA GLU A 17 25.51 -4.88 -45.18
C GLU A 17 26.01 -3.73 -44.29
N PHE A 18 27.27 -3.84 -43.86
CA PHE A 18 27.92 -2.84 -43.00
C PHE A 18 28.86 -1.97 -43.83
N ILE A 19 28.85 -0.66 -43.57
CA ILE A 19 29.84 0.27 -44.13
C ILE A 19 30.99 0.34 -43.14
N GLU A 20 32.16 -0.11 -43.58
CA GLU A 20 33.40 0.03 -42.83
C GLU A 20 34.13 1.29 -43.27
N GLU A 21 34.23 2.26 -42.37
CA GLU A 21 35.05 3.46 -42.57
C GLU A 21 36.37 3.28 -41.81
N GLN A 22 37.45 3.35 -42.53
CA GLN A 22 38.80 3.26 -41.97
C GLN A 22 39.13 4.58 -41.26
N LEU A 23 39.01 4.63 -39.94
CA LEU A 23 39.39 5.80 -39.15
C LEU A 23 40.91 5.95 -39.11
N GLU A 24 41.37 7.21 -39.24
CA GLU A 24 42.78 7.51 -39.06
C GLU A 24 43.30 7.05 -37.71
N PRO A 25 44.47 6.38 -37.62
CA PRO A 25 45.02 5.92 -36.36
C PRO A 25 45.28 7.11 -35.42
N ILE A 26 44.61 7.14 -34.28
CA ILE A 26 44.84 8.14 -33.25
C ILE A 26 46.24 7.94 -32.67
N GLU A 27 47.12 8.90 -32.78
CA GLU A 27 48.44 8.86 -32.13
C GLU A 27 48.27 8.92 -30.61
N PHE A 28 48.45 7.79 -29.92
CA PHE A 28 48.44 7.72 -28.47
C PHE A 28 49.74 8.29 -27.91
N GLY A 29 49.75 9.58 -27.61
CA GLY A 29 50.79 10.20 -26.78
C GLY A 29 50.75 9.61 -25.33
N ARG A 30 51.81 9.87 -24.52
CA ARG A 30 51.91 9.36 -23.14
C ARG A 30 50.67 9.69 -22.28
N ILE A 31 50.04 10.84 -22.50
CA ILE A 31 48.83 11.26 -21.79
C ILE A 31 47.62 10.39 -22.19
N GLY A 32 47.45 10.11 -23.48
CA GLY A 32 46.39 9.23 -23.98
C GLY A 32 46.56 7.79 -23.48
N ALA A 33 47.79 7.27 -23.43
CA ALA A 33 48.06 5.95 -22.87
C ALA A 33 47.75 5.85 -21.36
N GLN A 34 48.03 6.92 -20.58
CA GLN A 34 47.67 6.96 -19.15
C GLN A 34 46.16 7.06 -18.96
N ALA A 35 45.45 7.88 -19.73
CA ALA A 35 44.01 7.97 -19.72
C ALA A 35 43.34 6.63 -20.08
N ALA A 36 43.80 5.98 -21.17
CA ALA A 36 43.31 4.66 -21.56
C ALA A 36 43.52 3.61 -20.46
N LYS A 37 44.70 3.59 -19.80
CA LYS A 37 44.98 2.73 -18.68
C LYS A 37 44.02 2.98 -17.53
N GLN A 38 43.73 4.23 -17.18
CA GLN A 38 42.76 4.58 -16.12
C GLN A 38 41.35 4.09 -16.45
N VAL A 39 40.88 4.30 -17.69
CA VAL A 39 39.57 3.85 -18.15
C VAL A 39 39.48 2.31 -18.13
N ILE A 40 40.51 1.61 -18.58
CA ILE A 40 40.56 0.14 -18.53
C ILE A 40 40.48 -0.36 -17.08
N PHE A 41 41.29 0.18 -16.17
CA PHE A 41 41.22 -0.20 -14.77
C PHE A 41 39.89 0.14 -14.10
N GLN A 42 39.26 1.24 -14.53
CA GLN A 42 37.92 1.57 -14.04
C GLN A 42 36.90 0.55 -14.54
N LYS A 43 36.89 0.21 -15.82
CA LYS A 43 35.97 -0.77 -16.42
C LYS A 43 36.15 -2.18 -15.82
N ILE A 44 37.40 -2.59 -15.55
CA ILE A 44 37.68 -3.86 -14.87
C ILE A 44 37.07 -3.84 -13.46
N ARG A 45 37.27 -2.77 -12.68
CA ARG A 45 36.69 -2.64 -11.34
C ARG A 45 35.17 -2.60 -11.37
N ASP A 46 34.58 -1.96 -12.35
CA ASP A 46 33.13 -1.91 -12.50
C ASP A 46 32.55 -3.30 -12.81
N ALA A 47 33.21 -4.05 -13.72
CA ALA A 47 32.83 -5.43 -14.05
C ALA A 47 33.01 -6.40 -12.85
N GLU A 48 34.13 -6.28 -12.10
CA GLU A 48 34.35 -7.06 -10.88
C GLU A 48 33.27 -6.77 -9.83
N ARG A 49 32.88 -5.51 -9.64
CA ARG A 49 31.79 -5.11 -8.72
C ARG A 49 30.46 -5.70 -9.15
N GLU A 50 30.13 -5.63 -10.42
CA GLU A 50 28.89 -6.17 -10.96
C GLU A 50 28.82 -7.69 -10.79
N GLN A 51 29.92 -8.40 -11.02
CA GLN A 51 29.99 -9.84 -10.80
C GLN A 51 29.78 -10.19 -9.31
N ILE A 52 30.48 -9.51 -8.40
CA ILE A 52 30.32 -9.73 -6.95
C ILE A 52 28.89 -9.42 -6.50
N LEU A 53 28.27 -8.38 -7.07
CA LEU A 53 26.89 -8.02 -6.78
C LEU A 53 25.91 -9.10 -7.26
N ASN A 54 26.11 -9.61 -8.48
CA ASN A 54 25.27 -10.68 -9.03
C ASN A 54 25.41 -11.97 -8.20
N ASP A 55 26.63 -12.36 -7.83
CA ASP A 55 26.90 -13.50 -6.97
C ASP A 55 26.21 -13.36 -5.59
N PHE A 56 26.15 -12.14 -5.05
CA PHE A 56 25.46 -11.84 -3.80
C PHE A 56 23.93 -11.97 -3.95
N LEU A 57 23.37 -11.45 -5.04
CA LEU A 57 21.93 -11.51 -5.31
C LEU A 57 21.44 -12.93 -5.62
N GLU A 58 22.26 -13.75 -6.29
CA GLU A 58 21.95 -15.15 -6.56
C GLU A 58 21.76 -15.99 -5.29
N ARG A 59 22.45 -15.63 -4.20
CA ARG A 59 22.30 -16.30 -2.90
C ARG A 59 20.97 -16.01 -2.22
N LYS A 60 20.22 -14.98 -2.67
CA LYS A 60 18.97 -14.53 -2.05
C LYS A 60 19.08 -14.22 -0.55
N GLU A 61 20.26 -13.83 -0.12
CA GLU A 61 20.53 -13.43 1.26
C GLU A 61 20.12 -11.95 1.44
N TYR A 62 18.91 -11.73 1.93
CA TYR A 62 18.42 -10.35 2.19
C TYR A 62 18.99 -9.75 3.48
N MET A 63 19.56 -10.58 4.36
CA MET A 63 20.21 -10.13 5.60
C MET A 63 21.69 -9.90 5.36
N VAL A 64 22.11 -8.65 5.44
CA VAL A 64 23.51 -8.25 5.30
C VAL A 64 24.14 -8.03 6.67
N THR A 65 25.23 -8.73 6.95
CA THR A 65 26.01 -8.55 8.18
C THR A 65 27.40 -8.04 7.81
N GLY A 66 27.81 -6.93 8.40
CA GLY A 66 29.13 -6.35 8.11
C GLY A 66 29.61 -5.40 9.19
N ALA A 67 30.83 -4.90 9.06
CA ALA A 67 31.39 -3.88 9.93
C ALA A 67 31.27 -2.49 9.30
N ILE A 68 31.01 -1.48 10.11
CA ILE A 68 30.97 -0.09 9.64
C ILE A 68 32.42 0.35 9.35
N LYS A 69 32.70 0.59 8.07
CA LYS A 69 34.01 1.02 7.59
C LYS A 69 34.23 2.52 7.75
N ARG A 70 33.20 3.30 7.44
CA ARG A 70 33.21 4.78 7.52
C ARG A 70 31.82 5.34 7.64
N MET A 71 31.75 6.57 8.12
CA MET A 71 30.51 7.36 8.15
C MET A 71 30.63 8.51 7.14
N GLU A 72 29.68 8.62 6.20
CA GLU A 72 29.65 9.66 5.16
C GLU A 72 28.35 10.45 5.26
N ARG A 73 28.44 11.73 5.62
CA ARG A 73 27.26 12.63 5.72
C ARG A 73 26.10 12.07 6.57
N GLY A 74 26.45 11.28 7.60
CA GLY A 74 25.48 10.64 8.47
C GLY A 74 25.04 9.25 8.04
N ASN A 75 25.41 8.80 6.84
CA ASN A 75 25.16 7.43 6.35
C ASN A 75 26.32 6.51 6.80
N ALA A 76 26.02 5.29 7.21
CA ALA A 76 27.03 4.29 7.51
C ALA A 76 27.34 3.46 6.25
N ILE A 77 28.63 3.34 5.94
CA ILE A 77 29.09 2.45 4.88
C ILE A 77 29.60 1.16 5.55
N ILE A 78 28.89 0.08 5.25
CA ILE A 78 29.11 -1.25 5.82
C ILE A 78 29.86 -2.10 4.82
N GLU A 79 30.90 -2.78 5.27
CA GLU A 79 31.65 -3.74 4.48
C GLU A 79 31.22 -5.16 4.84
N SER A 80 30.63 -5.87 3.89
CA SER A 80 30.26 -7.28 4.00
C SER A 80 31.06 -8.09 2.99
N GLY A 81 32.14 -8.70 3.47
CA GLY A 81 33.10 -9.43 2.61
C GLY A 81 33.75 -8.50 1.57
N LYS A 82 33.39 -8.64 0.31
CA LYS A 82 33.93 -7.82 -0.80
C LYS A 82 32.98 -6.72 -1.27
N VAL A 83 31.77 -6.64 -0.69
CA VAL A 83 30.73 -5.68 -1.10
C VAL A 83 30.62 -4.55 -0.08
N GLU A 84 30.53 -3.34 -0.57
CA GLU A 84 30.18 -2.18 0.25
C GLU A 84 28.67 -1.88 0.12
N ALA A 85 28.02 -1.72 1.26
CA ALA A 85 26.61 -1.38 1.37
C ALA A 85 26.43 -0.06 2.12
N ALA A 86 25.46 0.74 1.70
CA ALA A 86 25.10 1.97 2.39
C ALA A 86 23.88 1.76 3.28
N LEU A 87 23.97 2.16 4.53
CA LEU A 87 22.86 2.31 5.44
C LEU A 87 22.59 3.80 5.61
N PRO A 88 21.58 4.36 4.93
CA PRO A 88 21.21 5.76 5.05
C PRO A 88 20.76 6.10 6.48
N ARG A 89 20.98 7.35 6.90
CA ARG A 89 20.57 7.81 8.24
C ARG A 89 19.07 7.62 8.49
N GLU A 90 18.26 7.82 7.46
CA GLU A 90 16.80 7.65 7.50
C GLU A 90 16.37 6.20 7.68
N GLN A 91 17.27 5.26 7.34
CA GLN A 91 17.05 3.81 7.44
C GLN A 91 17.68 3.19 8.70
N MET A 92 18.25 4.03 9.58
CA MET A 92 18.76 3.62 10.90
C MET A 92 17.66 3.67 11.94
N ILE A 93 17.77 2.84 12.97
CA ILE A 93 16.83 2.88 14.10
C ILE A 93 17.01 4.21 14.86
N PRO A 94 15.94 4.94 15.16
CA PRO A 94 16.02 6.18 15.94
C PRO A 94 16.74 5.94 17.26
N LYS A 95 17.66 6.85 17.62
CA LYS A 95 18.49 6.79 18.86
C LYS A 95 19.58 5.70 18.87
N GLU A 96 19.74 4.93 17.81
CA GLU A 96 20.87 4.00 17.68
C GLU A 96 22.18 4.77 17.51
N ASN A 97 23.20 4.38 18.25
CA ASN A 97 24.50 5.05 18.20
C ASN A 97 25.55 4.15 17.55
N LEU A 98 25.53 4.10 16.24
CA LEU A 98 26.46 3.30 15.45
C LEU A 98 27.81 4.00 15.30
N ARG A 99 28.91 3.26 15.48
CA ARG A 99 30.28 3.75 15.39
C ARG A 99 31.06 2.99 14.34
N ILE A 100 32.13 3.61 13.86
CA ILE A 100 33.09 2.95 12.97
C ILE A 100 33.69 1.74 13.69
N GLY A 101 33.67 0.58 13.01
CA GLY A 101 34.10 -0.69 13.54
C GLY A 101 33.01 -1.55 14.17
N ASP A 102 31.84 -0.99 14.46
CA ASP A 102 30.71 -1.77 14.96
C ASP A 102 30.23 -2.76 13.91
N ARG A 103 29.88 -3.97 14.37
CA ARG A 103 29.27 -4.98 13.51
C ARG A 103 27.76 -4.82 13.52
N VAL A 104 27.18 -4.68 12.34
CA VAL A 104 25.78 -4.35 12.16
C VAL A 104 25.12 -5.36 11.22
N ARG A 105 23.89 -5.76 11.55
CA ARG A 105 22.98 -6.51 10.67
C ARG A 105 21.96 -5.53 10.10
N ALA A 106 21.65 -5.67 8.83
CA ALA A 106 20.61 -4.86 8.18
C ALA A 106 19.96 -5.61 7.02
N TYR A 107 18.75 -5.23 6.68
CA TYR A 107 18.00 -5.81 5.57
C TYR A 107 18.36 -5.10 4.27
N LEU A 108 18.50 -5.86 3.18
CA LEU A 108 18.72 -5.31 1.84
C LEU A 108 17.42 -4.71 1.30
N LEU A 109 17.32 -3.39 1.32
CA LEU A 109 16.13 -2.68 0.86
C LEU A 109 16.04 -2.62 -0.67
N LYS A 110 17.13 -2.19 -1.30
CA LYS A 110 17.21 -2.10 -2.77
C LYS A 110 18.65 -2.13 -3.27
N VAL A 111 18.79 -2.42 -4.56
CA VAL A 111 20.05 -2.41 -5.28
C VAL A 111 20.05 -1.27 -6.29
N ASP A 112 20.97 -0.31 -6.13
CA ASP A 112 21.15 0.80 -7.07
C ASP A 112 22.39 0.56 -7.92
N ARG A 113 22.18 0.04 -9.14
CA ARG A 113 23.26 -0.25 -10.10
C ARG A 113 23.88 1.00 -10.72
N THR A 114 23.18 2.14 -10.62
CA THR A 114 23.63 3.41 -11.21
C THR A 114 24.52 4.22 -10.26
N ALA A 115 24.56 3.85 -8.99
CA ALA A 115 25.33 4.55 -7.97
C ALA A 115 26.83 4.44 -8.24
N ARG A 116 27.53 5.57 -8.17
CA ARG A 116 29.00 5.63 -8.26
C ARG A 116 29.70 5.16 -6.98
N GLY A 117 28.94 4.84 -5.93
CA GLY A 117 29.37 4.40 -4.61
C GLY A 117 28.87 2.99 -4.28
N PRO A 118 28.51 2.74 -2.99
CA PRO A 118 27.89 1.48 -2.59
C PRO A 118 26.57 1.28 -3.34
N GLN A 119 26.41 0.09 -3.92
CA GLN A 119 25.24 -0.25 -4.74
C GLN A 119 24.12 -0.90 -3.93
N LEU A 120 24.43 -1.48 -2.76
CA LEU A 120 23.44 -2.05 -1.85
C LEU A 120 22.97 -0.97 -0.88
N ILE A 121 21.66 -0.76 -0.82
CA ILE A 121 21.04 0.13 0.15
C ILE A 121 20.33 -0.72 1.18
N LEU A 122 20.72 -0.53 2.43
CA LEU A 122 20.26 -1.30 3.57
C LEU A 122 19.25 -0.51 4.41
N SER A 123 18.41 -1.25 5.14
CA SER A 123 17.47 -0.70 6.11
C SER A 123 17.48 -1.51 7.40
N ARG A 124 17.30 -0.83 8.54
CA ARG A 124 17.07 -1.43 9.85
C ARG A 124 15.69 -1.11 10.42
N ILE A 125 14.87 -0.32 9.67
CA ILE A 125 13.55 0.11 10.12
C ILE A 125 12.40 -0.67 9.49
N VAL A 126 12.61 -1.35 8.36
CA VAL A 126 11.56 -2.10 7.67
C VAL A 126 11.07 -3.31 8.47
N PRO A 127 9.78 -3.68 8.35
CA PRO A 127 9.23 -4.88 9.02
C PRO A 127 9.95 -6.17 8.66
N ASP A 128 10.36 -6.32 7.39
CA ASP A 128 11.12 -7.49 6.90
C ASP A 128 12.42 -7.74 7.69
N PHE A 129 13.04 -6.69 8.19
CA PHE A 129 14.23 -6.83 9.04
C PHE A 129 13.91 -7.60 10.33
N LEU A 130 12.76 -7.27 10.96
CA LEU A 130 12.28 -7.98 12.14
C LEU A 130 11.97 -9.45 11.83
N MET A 131 11.27 -9.70 10.72
CA MET A 131 10.92 -11.07 10.30
C MET A 131 12.18 -11.92 10.10
N LYS A 132 13.18 -11.37 9.40
CA LYS A 132 14.47 -12.06 9.19
C LYS A 132 15.28 -12.25 10.46
N LEU A 133 15.18 -11.38 11.44
CA LEU A 133 15.79 -11.59 12.75
C LEU A 133 15.16 -12.78 13.48
N PHE A 134 13.83 -12.92 13.43
CA PHE A 134 13.16 -14.08 14.00
C PHE A 134 13.50 -15.38 13.27
N GLU A 135 13.62 -15.38 11.95
CA GLU A 135 14.08 -16.55 11.20
C GLU A 135 15.48 -17.01 11.65
N LEU A 136 16.37 -16.08 11.98
CA LEU A 136 17.72 -16.41 12.48
C LEU A 136 17.75 -16.91 13.92
N GLU A 137 16.89 -16.38 14.80
CA GLU A 137 16.90 -16.70 16.22
C GLU A 137 15.98 -17.88 16.58
N VAL A 138 15.04 -18.25 15.69
CA VAL A 138 14.03 -19.30 15.88
C VAL A 138 14.20 -20.37 14.79
N PRO A 139 15.00 -21.41 15.02
CA PRO A 139 15.26 -22.45 14.00
C PRO A 139 14.01 -23.15 13.49
N GLU A 140 12.97 -23.24 14.31
CA GLU A 140 11.67 -23.85 13.97
C GLU A 140 10.97 -23.14 12.81
N ILE A 141 11.33 -21.87 12.52
CA ILE A 141 10.85 -21.15 11.33
C ILE A 141 11.56 -21.66 10.07
N GLU A 142 12.88 -21.84 10.13
CA GLU A 142 13.66 -22.39 9.02
C GLU A 142 13.27 -23.85 8.71
N GLU A 143 12.90 -24.62 9.73
CA GLU A 143 12.41 -25.99 9.60
C GLU A 143 10.96 -26.06 9.04
N GLY A 144 10.27 -24.91 8.88
CA GLY A 144 8.90 -24.84 8.38
C GLY A 144 7.82 -25.28 9.39
N LEU A 145 8.17 -25.39 10.67
CA LEU A 145 7.23 -25.70 11.74
C LEU A 145 6.43 -24.48 12.21
N LEU A 146 7.02 -23.31 12.07
CA LEU A 146 6.40 -22.00 12.35
C LEU A 146 6.51 -21.11 11.14
N ASP A 147 5.48 -20.29 10.90
CA ASP A 147 5.48 -19.25 9.88
C ASP A 147 5.37 -17.88 10.52
N VAL A 148 6.14 -16.93 10.01
CA VAL A 148 5.95 -15.51 10.28
C VAL A 148 5.08 -14.94 9.15
N LYS A 149 3.87 -14.51 9.48
CA LYS A 149 2.88 -14.05 8.50
C LYS A 149 2.99 -12.56 8.19
N SER A 150 3.14 -11.74 9.22
CA SER A 150 3.24 -10.28 9.07
C SER A 150 4.01 -9.68 10.24
N ALA A 151 4.49 -8.45 10.06
CA ALA A 151 5.13 -7.68 11.10
C ALA A 151 4.80 -6.18 10.92
N ALA A 152 4.62 -5.47 12.03
CA ALA A 152 4.44 -4.03 12.07
C ALA A 152 5.42 -3.42 13.05
N ARG A 153 5.99 -2.25 12.73
CA ARG A 153 7.05 -1.63 13.53
C ARG A 153 6.87 -0.14 13.69
N ASP A 154 7.14 0.32 14.91
CA ASP A 154 7.47 1.70 15.23
C ASP A 154 8.94 1.71 15.66
N PRO A 155 9.88 1.97 14.71
CA PRO A 155 11.30 1.72 14.91
C PRO A 155 11.87 2.42 16.14
N GLY A 156 12.55 1.65 16.99
CA GLY A 156 13.15 2.14 18.25
C GLY A 156 12.16 2.31 19.40
N SER A 157 10.90 1.89 19.23
CA SER A 157 9.86 1.97 20.25
C SER A 157 9.21 0.60 20.49
N ARG A 158 8.38 0.15 19.56
CA ARG A 158 7.62 -1.10 19.69
C ARG A 158 7.38 -1.75 18.34
N ALA A 159 7.30 -3.06 18.32
CA ALA A 159 6.94 -3.84 17.15
C ALA A 159 5.94 -4.94 17.51
N LYS A 160 5.19 -5.39 16.52
CA LYS A 160 4.31 -6.55 16.59
C LYS A 160 4.69 -7.52 15.48
N ILE A 161 4.68 -8.82 15.78
CA ILE A 161 4.94 -9.88 14.82
C ILE A 161 3.87 -10.95 14.93
N ALA A 162 3.28 -11.33 13.82
CA ALA A 162 2.26 -12.37 13.75
C ALA A 162 2.89 -13.69 13.35
N VAL A 163 2.69 -14.70 14.18
CA VAL A 163 3.25 -16.05 13.99
C VAL A 163 2.13 -17.08 13.94
N ASN A 164 2.31 -18.08 13.09
CA ASN A 164 1.44 -19.23 12.98
C ASN A 164 2.21 -20.52 13.17
N SER A 165 1.58 -21.53 13.73
CA SER A 165 2.15 -22.88 13.83
C SER A 165 1.55 -23.80 12.78
N ASN A 166 2.42 -24.50 12.05
CA ASN A 166 2.02 -25.54 11.12
C ASN A 166 1.86 -26.91 11.82
N ASP A 167 2.37 -27.04 13.06
CA ASP A 167 2.20 -28.23 13.91
C ASP A 167 1.43 -27.87 15.19
N GLN A 168 0.28 -28.48 15.41
CA GLN A 168 -0.59 -28.27 16.59
C GLN A 168 0.09 -28.57 17.95
N ARG A 169 1.24 -29.25 17.95
CA ARG A 169 1.99 -29.59 19.17
C ARG A 169 2.92 -28.48 19.62
N ILE A 170 3.14 -27.48 18.78
CA ILE A 170 4.09 -26.39 19.05
C ILE A 170 3.30 -25.15 19.42
N ASP A 171 3.62 -24.58 20.58
CA ASP A 171 3.18 -23.26 20.96
C ASP A 171 4.00 -22.20 20.20
N PRO A 172 3.41 -21.48 19.23
CA PRO A 172 4.15 -20.53 18.42
C PRO A 172 4.68 -19.36 19.24
N ILE A 173 3.92 -18.86 20.20
CA ILE A 173 4.33 -17.74 21.05
C ILE A 173 5.47 -18.17 21.96
N GLY A 174 5.30 -19.27 22.68
CA GLY A 174 6.33 -19.79 23.59
C GLY A 174 7.65 -20.12 22.90
N THR A 175 7.57 -20.66 21.67
CA THR A 175 8.76 -21.00 20.86
C THR A 175 9.50 -19.75 20.42
N CYS A 176 8.81 -18.71 19.97
CA CYS A 176 9.41 -17.43 19.59
C CYS A 176 9.96 -16.64 20.78
N VAL A 177 9.32 -16.72 21.94
CA VAL A 177 9.82 -16.12 23.18
C VAL A 177 11.12 -16.82 23.64
N GLY A 178 11.13 -18.13 23.56
CA GLY A 178 12.25 -18.98 24.01
C GLY A 178 12.37 -19.10 25.52
N MET A 179 13.30 -19.92 25.97
CA MET A 179 13.51 -20.14 27.41
C MET A 179 13.82 -18.84 28.14
N ARG A 180 12.97 -18.47 29.10
CA ARG A 180 13.08 -17.21 29.87
C ARG A 180 13.17 -15.96 29.01
N GLY A 181 12.61 -15.98 27.80
CA GLY A 181 12.63 -14.86 26.89
C GLY A 181 13.97 -14.66 26.13
N SER A 182 14.84 -15.67 26.10
CA SER A 182 16.18 -15.51 25.52
C SER A 182 16.16 -15.12 24.03
N ARG A 183 15.26 -15.70 23.23
CA ARG A 183 15.17 -15.43 21.79
C ARG A 183 14.63 -14.03 21.53
N VAL A 184 13.48 -13.68 22.12
CA VAL A 184 12.93 -12.34 21.97
C VAL A 184 13.86 -11.26 22.51
N GLN A 185 14.62 -11.55 23.57
CA GLN A 185 15.61 -10.62 24.11
C GLN A 185 16.80 -10.42 23.16
N ALA A 186 17.24 -11.44 22.43
CA ALA A 186 18.28 -11.34 21.41
C ALA A 186 17.81 -10.41 20.28
N VAL A 187 16.59 -10.61 19.78
CA VAL A 187 15.98 -9.73 18.76
C VAL A 187 15.82 -8.29 19.28
N THR A 188 15.26 -8.11 20.48
CA THR A 188 15.11 -6.79 21.12
C THR A 188 16.45 -6.06 21.26
N SER A 189 17.52 -6.78 21.61
CA SER A 189 18.86 -6.20 21.73
C SER A 189 19.42 -5.75 20.39
N GLU A 190 19.20 -6.52 19.32
CA GLU A 190 19.60 -6.15 17.95
C GLU A 190 18.79 -4.92 17.45
N LEU A 191 17.56 -4.76 17.90
CA LEU A 191 16.68 -3.63 17.56
C LEU A 191 16.85 -2.41 18.48
N ALA A 192 18.01 -2.27 19.13
CA ALA A 192 18.32 -1.16 20.02
C ALA A 192 17.33 -0.98 21.19
N GLY A 193 16.73 -2.06 21.68
CA GLY A 193 15.79 -2.05 22.81
C GLY A 193 14.31 -1.90 22.43
N GLU A 194 13.96 -2.03 21.17
CA GLU A 194 12.58 -2.05 20.68
C GLU A 194 11.81 -3.22 21.29
N ARG A 195 10.65 -2.95 21.89
CA ARG A 195 9.82 -4.00 22.50
C ARG A 195 9.06 -4.76 21.42
N VAL A 196 9.15 -6.08 21.41
CA VAL A 196 8.49 -6.92 20.42
C VAL A 196 7.38 -7.72 21.08
N ASP A 197 6.15 -7.52 20.58
CA ASP A 197 4.99 -8.30 20.93
C ASP A 197 4.79 -9.42 19.90
N ILE A 198 4.71 -10.66 20.37
CA ILE A 198 4.48 -11.84 19.54
C ILE A 198 3.00 -12.17 19.58
N ILE A 199 2.34 -12.24 18.43
CA ILE A 199 0.90 -12.34 18.27
C ILE A 199 0.58 -13.61 17.51
N LEU A 200 -0.45 -14.34 17.97
CA LEU A 200 -0.96 -15.50 17.26
C LEU A 200 -1.74 -15.03 16.03
N TRP A 201 -1.31 -15.47 14.87
CA TRP A 201 -2.04 -15.23 13.64
C TRP A 201 -3.29 -16.12 13.56
N SER A 202 -4.35 -15.65 12.91
CA SER A 202 -5.58 -16.39 12.66
C SER A 202 -6.06 -16.12 11.22
N ASP A 203 -6.68 -17.13 10.61
CA ASP A 203 -7.37 -16.99 9.32
C ASP A 203 -8.63 -16.10 9.44
N ASP A 204 -9.25 -16.10 10.61
CA ASP A 204 -10.38 -15.22 10.92
C ASP A 204 -9.87 -13.82 11.25
N PRO A 205 -10.23 -12.79 10.43
CA PRO A 205 -9.75 -11.43 10.63
C PRO A 205 -10.12 -10.84 11.99
N ALA A 206 -11.32 -11.11 12.48
CA ALA A 206 -11.78 -10.58 13.78
C ALA A 206 -10.94 -11.16 14.93
N THR A 207 -10.71 -12.47 14.93
CA THR A 207 -9.84 -13.13 15.92
C THR A 207 -8.40 -12.61 15.81
N PHE A 208 -7.90 -12.37 14.63
CA PHE A 208 -6.55 -11.84 14.43
C PHE A 208 -6.41 -10.42 15.00
N VAL A 209 -7.41 -9.57 14.79
CA VAL A 209 -7.44 -8.21 15.37
C VAL A 209 -7.53 -8.25 16.89
N ILE A 210 -8.33 -9.14 17.47
CA ILE A 210 -8.40 -9.35 18.93
C ILE A 210 -7.00 -9.67 19.47
N ASN A 211 -6.32 -10.64 18.85
CA ASN A 211 -4.97 -11.01 19.23
C ASN A 211 -3.99 -9.86 19.09
N ALA A 212 -4.12 -9.07 18.00
CA ALA A 212 -3.24 -7.94 17.71
C ALA A 212 -3.39 -6.78 18.71
N LEU A 213 -4.56 -6.57 19.28
CA LEU A 213 -4.82 -5.52 20.27
C LEU A 213 -4.48 -5.91 21.70
N ALA A 214 -4.17 -7.19 21.94
CA ALA A 214 -3.74 -7.64 23.26
C ALA A 214 -2.66 -6.70 23.86
N PRO A 215 -2.70 -6.43 25.19
CA PRO A 215 -3.50 -7.08 26.22
C PRO A 215 -4.85 -6.39 26.54
N ALA A 216 -5.39 -5.54 25.66
CA ALA A 216 -6.72 -4.95 25.85
C ALA A 216 -7.82 -6.01 25.66
N GLU A 217 -8.82 -6.01 26.52
CA GLU A 217 -9.99 -6.85 26.38
C GLU A 217 -11.02 -6.15 25.50
N ILE A 218 -11.54 -6.87 24.51
CA ILE A 218 -12.48 -6.36 23.50
C ILE A 218 -13.87 -6.92 23.84
N SER A 219 -14.88 -6.03 23.90
CA SER A 219 -16.26 -6.39 24.21
C SER A 219 -17.01 -6.87 22.96
N SER A 220 -16.87 -6.15 21.84
CA SER A 220 -17.47 -6.55 20.55
C SER A 220 -16.68 -5.99 19.37
N ILE A 221 -16.84 -6.62 18.19
CA ILE A 221 -16.26 -6.20 16.93
C ILE A 221 -17.35 -6.21 15.86
N VAL A 222 -17.43 -5.14 15.11
CA VAL A 222 -18.25 -5.04 13.89
C VAL A 222 -17.30 -4.95 12.70
N VAL A 223 -17.45 -5.85 11.73
CA VAL A 223 -16.59 -5.95 10.55
C VAL A 223 -17.33 -5.37 9.35
N ASP A 224 -16.76 -4.37 8.72
CA ASP A 224 -17.21 -3.82 7.44
C ASP A 224 -16.22 -4.25 6.35
N GLU A 225 -16.62 -5.29 5.60
CA GLU A 225 -15.78 -5.85 4.52
C GLU A 225 -15.69 -4.92 3.32
N GLU A 226 -16.72 -4.12 3.04
CA GLU A 226 -16.75 -3.22 1.88
C GLU A 226 -15.75 -2.08 2.05
N LYS A 227 -15.72 -1.49 3.24
CA LYS A 227 -14.77 -0.41 3.59
C LYS A 227 -13.43 -0.91 4.08
N HIS A 228 -13.29 -2.23 4.28
CA HIS A 228 -12.11 -2.88 4.85
C HIS A 228 -11.72 -2.29 6.22
N CYS A 229 -12.73 -1.99 7.05
CA CYS A 229 -12.56 -1.44 8.39
C CYS A 229 -13.26 -2.29 9.46
N MET A 230 -12.82 -2.15 10.71
CA MET A 230 -13.42 -2.80 11.86
C MET A 230 -13.67 -1.79 12.96
N ASP A 231 -14.88 -1.76 13.45
CA ASP A 231 -15.27 -0.99 14.63
C ASP A 231 -15.17 -1.88 15.86
N ILE A 232 -14.33 -1.47 16.81
CA ILE A 232 -13.96 -2.26 17.96
C ILE A 232 -14.45 -1.56 19.22
N VAL A 233 -15.37 -2.21 19.92
CA VAL A 233 -15.94 -1.70 21.16
C VAL A 233 -15.18 -2.28 22.34
N VAL A 234 -14.70 -1.41 23.19
CA VAL A 234 -13.97 -1.77 24.42
C VAL A 234 -14.58 -1.06 25.62
N ASP A 235 -14.40 -1.65 26.79
CA ASP A 235 -14.80 -1.01 28.03
C ASP A 235 -13.92 0.22 28.29
N GLU A 236 -14.45 1.25 28.97
CA GLU A 236 -13.73 2.48 29.28
C GLU A 236 -12.36 2.24 29.94
N GLU A 237 -12.29 1.23 30.84
CA GLU A 237 -11.04 0.85 31.51
C GLU A 237 -9.97 0.36 30.55
N ASN A 238 -10.36 -0.29 29.45
CA ASN A 238 -9.49 -0.86 28.44
C ASN A 238 -9.22 0.09 27.27
N LEU A 239 -10.01 1.16 27.10
CA LEU A 239 -9.89 2.10 25.97
C LEU A 239 -8.48 2.69 25.82
N ALA A 240 -7.94 3.20 26.92
CA ALA A 240 -6.60 3.77 26.92
C ALA A 240 -5.51 2.73 26.56
N GLN A 241 -5.73 1.47 26.93
CA GLN A 241 -4.80 0.36 26.65
C GLN A 241 -4.92 -0.12 25.22
N ALA A 242 -6.13 -0.20 24.67
CA ALA A 242 -6.40 -0.57 23.28
C ALA A 242 -5.79 0.44 22.31
N ILE A 243 -6.00 1.74 22.56
CA ILE A 243 -5.41 2.82 21.77
C ILE A 243 -3.88 2.85 21.94
N GLY A 244 -3.42 2.71 23.19
CA GLY A 244 -2.02 2.83 23.55
C GLY A 244 -1.53 4.27 23.55
N ARG A 245 -0.27 4.48 23.94
CA ARG A 245 0.33 5.82 24.04
C ARG A 245 0.43 6.47 22.65
N GLY A 246 -0.32 7.55 22.43
CA GLY A 246 -0.34 8.27 21.14
C GLY A 246 -0.86 7.43 19.99
N GLY A 247 -1.79 6.49 20.22
CA GLY A 247 -2.35 5.63 19.19
C GLY A 247 -1.41 4.51 18.71
N GLN A 248 -0.30 4.26 19.40
CA GLN A 248 0.72 3.31 18.96
C GLN A 248 0.20 1.87 18.85
N ASN A 249 -0.64 1.42 19.80
CA ASN A 249 -1.10 0.05 19.81
C ASN A 249 -2.09 -0.23 18.68
N VAL A 250 -3.07 0.68 18.47
CA VAL A 250 -4.04 0.55 17.38
C VAL A 250 -3.37 0.67 16.01
N ARG A 251 -2.44 1.65 15.83
CA ARG A 251 -1.70 1.79 14.57
C ARG A 251 -0.90 0.55 14.22
N LEU A 252 -0.13 0.00 15.18
CA LEU A 252 0.62 -1.23 14.96
C LEU A 252 -0.28 -2.43 14.70
N ALA A 253 -1.46 -2.50 15.32
CA ALA A 253 -2.43 -3.56 15.05
C ALA A 253 -3.03 -3.41 13.65
N SER A 254 -3.37 -2.19 13.23
CA SER A 254 -3.85 -1.88 11.89
C SER A 254 -2.79 -2.23 10.83
N ASP A 255 -1.55 -1.78 10.99
CA ASP A 255 -0.44 -2.10 10.08
C ASP A 255 -0.16 -3.60 10.02
N LEU A 256 -0.34 -4.34 11.14
CA LEU A 256 -0.10 -5.78 11.21
C LEU A 256 -1.17 -6.59 10.50
N THR A 257 -2.44 -6.21 10.67
CA THR A 257 -3.60 -6.93 10.18
C THR A 257 -4.02 -6.49 8.78
N GLY A 258 -3.65 -5.28 8.38
CA GLY A 258 -4.06 -4.65 7.13
C GLY A 258 -5.46 -4.05 7.15
N TRP A 259 -6.17 -4.07 8.28
CA TRP A 259 -7.49 -3.50 8.46
C TRP A 259 -7.43 -2.11 9.10
N GLU A 260 -8.30 -1.23 8.70
CA GLU A 260 -8.51 0.03 9.41
C GLU A 260 -9.29 -0.24 10.70
N LEU A 261 -8.71 0.15 11.85
CA LEU A 261 -9.27 -0.17 13.17
C LEU A 261 -9.77 1.09 13.85
N ASN A 262 -11.07 1.15 14.12
CA ASN A 262 -11.71 2.20 14.87
C ASN A 262 -12.02 1.70 16.27
N ILE A 263 -11.41 2.29 17.29
CA ILE A 263 -11.63 1.89 18.67
C ILE A 263 -12.55 2.92 19.32
N MET A 264 -13.62 2.43 19.93
CA MET A 264 -14.63 3.26 20.58
C MET A 264 -15.10 2.63 21.91
N SER A 265 -15.63 3.47 22.77
CA SER A 265 -16.30 3.01 23.99
C SER A 265 -17.69 2.45 23.68
N MET A 266 -18.29 1.76 24.67
CA MET A 266 -19.69 1.28 24.58
C MET A 266 -20.66 2.45 24.37
N GLU A 267 -20.41 3.59 25.02
CA GLU A 267 -21.26 4.78 24.89
C GLU A 267 -21.16 5.40 23.50
N GLU A 268 -19.95 5.52 22.97
CA GLU A 268 -19.70 6.02 21.61
C GLU A 268 -20.30 5.09 20.54
N SER A 269 -20.23 3.76 20.74
CA SER A 269 -20.84 2.79 19.84
C SER A 269 -22.37 2.90 19.84
N LEU A 270 -22.99 3.05 21.01
CA LEU A 270 -24.43 3.26 21.09
C LEU A 270 -24.86 4.56 20.42
N ALA A 271 -24.13 5.66 20.68
CA ALA A 271 -24.41 6.95 20.05
C ALA A 271 -24.26 6.88 18.52
N LYS A 272 -23.22 6.19 18.01
CA LYS A 272 -23.02 5.98 16.57
C LYS A 272 -24.16 5.16 15.95
N ASN A 273 -24.57 4.07 16.62
CA ASN A 273 -25.70 3.26 16.16
C ASN A 273 -27.02 4.04 16.17
N GLU A 274 -27.24 4.89 17.18
CA GLU A 274 -28.42 5.78 17.22
C GLU A 274 -28.39 6.79 16.08
N GLU A 275 -27.22 7.40 15.80
CA GLU A 275 -27.06 8.34 14.69
C GLU A 275 -27.27 7.66 13.33
N GLU A 276 -26.68 6.48 13.11
CA GLU A 276 -26.87 5.67 11.89
C GLU A 276 -28.36 5.29 11.72
N THR A 277 -29.02 4.85 12.80
CA THR A 277 -30.45 4.53 12.78
C THR A 277 -31.30 5.75 12.41
N LEU A 278 -30.95 6.93 12.92
CA LEU A 278 -31.65 8.18 12.59
C LEU A 278 -31.47 8.51 11.10
N VAL A 279 -30.27 8.40 10.56
CA VAL A 279 -30.01 8.64 9.12
C VAL A 279 -30.78 7.66 8.25
N ILE A 280 -30.78 6.37 8.59
CA ILE A 280 -31.52 5.34 7.86
C ILE A 280 -33.03 5.60 7.94
N ARG A 281 -33.54 5.98 9.09
CA ARG A 281 -34.95 6.34 9.30
C ARG A 281 -35.35 7.52 8.43
N GLU A 282 -34.55 8.59 8.43
CA GLU A 282 -34.78 9.77 7.58
C GLU A 282 -34.76 9.40 6.08
N LEU A 283 -33.83 8.56 5.67
CA LEU A 283 -33.74 8.04 4.31
C LEU A 283 -35.01 7.27 3.91
N PHE A 284 -35.51 6.37 4.75
CA PHE A 284 -36.72 5.63 4.45
C PHE A 284 -37.97 6.50 4.48
N MET A 285 -38.08 7.45 5.40
CA MET A 285 -39.19 8.42 5.42
C MET A 285 -39.20 9.28 4.16
N GLU A 286 -38.05 9.79 3.72
CA GLU A 286 -37.94 10.65 2.53
C GLU A 286 -38.15 9.88 1.23
N LYS A 287 -37.53 8.71 1.11
CA LYS A 287 -37.48 7.97 -0.15
C LYS A 287 -38.62 6.98 -0.37
N LEU A 288 -39.12 6.37 0.71
CA LEU A 288 -40.22 5.42 0.64
C LEU A 288 -41.58 6.01 0.99
N ASP A 289 -41.62 7.29 1.44
CA ASP A 289 -42.84 7.98 1.88
C ASP A 289 -43.60 7.12 2.93
N VAL A 290 -42.89 6.72 4.00
CA VAL A 290 -43.41 5.90 5.08
C VAL A 290 -43.44 6.68 6.39
N ASP A 291 -44.31 6.23 7.31
CA ASP A 291 -44.41 6.81 8.63
C ASP A 291 -43.16 6.42 9.48
N GLU A 292 -42.87 7.24 10.50
CA GLU A 292 -41.74 7.05 11.40
C GLU A 292 -41.71 5.63 12.04
N GLU A 293 -42.89 5.10 12.39
CA GLU A 293 -43.02 3.74 13.00
C GLU A 293 -42.55 2.65 12.02
N VAL A 294 -42.89 2.74 10.72
CA VAL A 294 -42.48 1.77 9.69
C VAL A 294 -41.02 1.91 9.39
N ALA A 295 -40.48 3.12 9.34
CA ALA A 295 -39.04 3.37 9.12
C ALA A 295 -38.20 2.83 10.28
N ASP A 296 -38.65 3.02 11.54
CA ASP A 296 -37.99 2.47 12.71
C ASP A 296 -37.97 0.92 12.72
N ILE A 297 -39.09 0.30 12.34
CA ILE A 297 -39.16 -1.16 12.20
C ILE A 297 -38.15 -1.68 11.17
N LEU A 298 -38.10 -1.07 9.99
CA LEU A 298 -37.15 -1.46 8.95
C LEU A 298 -35.70 -1.32 9.43
N ALA A 299 -35.38 -0.20 10.09
CA ALA A 299 -34.03 0.03 10.62
C ALA A 299 -33.67 -0.97 11.75
N GLN A 300 -34.62 -1.33 12.66
CA GLN A 300 -34.42 -2.30 13.72
C GLN A 300 -34.23 -3.74 13.21
N GLU A 301 -34.90 -4.08 12.11
CA GLU A 301 -34.74 -5.38 11.43
C GLU A 301 -33.48 -5.47 10.56
N GLY A 302 -32.66 -4.41 10.56
CA GLY A 302 -31.33 -4.39 9.94
C GLY A 302 -31.32 -3.95 8.47
N PHE A 303 -32.40 -3.38 7.96
CA PHE A 303 -32.39 -2.78 6.61
C PHE A 303 -31.64 -1.45 6.65
N THR A 304 -30.61 -1.32 5.84
CA THR A 304 -29.75 -0.12 5.76
C THR A 304 -29.89 0.65 4.46
N SER A 305 -30.43 0.02 3.40
CA SER A 305 -30.50 0.58 2.06
C SER A 305 -31.84 0.32 1.37
N LEU A 306 -32.15 1.16 0.37
CA LEU A 306 -33.31 0.96 -0.51
C LEU A 306 -33.20 -0.32 -1.35
N GLU A 307 -31.98 -0.73 -1.67
CA GLU A 307 -31.71 -1.95 -2.43
C GLU A 307 -32.11 -3.20 -1.64
N GLU A 308 -31.80 -3.24 -0.36
CA GLU A 308 -32.20 -4.33 0.53
C GLU A 308 -33.72 -4.45 0.59
N VAL A 309 -34.42 -3.34 0.82
CA VAL A 309 -35.91 -3.31 0.82
C VAL A 309 -36.49 -3.75 -0.53
N ALA A 310 -35.86 -3.41 -1.66
CA ALA A 310 -36.35 -3.74 -2.99
C ALA A 310 -36.17 -5.22 -3.37
N TYR A 311 -35.05 -5.85 -2.92
CA TYR A 311 -34.61 -7.15 -3.45
C TYR A 311 -34.60 -8.29 -2.42
N VAL A 312 -34.66 -8.05 -1.12
CA VAL A 312 -34.79 -9.09 -0.10
C VAL A 312 -36.00 -10.00 -0.36
N PRO A 313 -35.91 -11.31 -0.14
CA PRO A 313 -37.03 -12.24 -0.35
C PRO A 313 -38.29 -11.82 0.42
N LEU A 314 -39.45 -11.95 -0.22
CA LEU A 314 -40.74 -11.59 0.38
C LEU A 314 -41.00 -12.35 1.69
N SER A 315 -40.52 -13.59 1.80
CA SER A 315 -40.65 -14.43 2.98
C SER A 315 -40.00 -13.85 4.23
N GLU A 316 -38.85 -13.21 4.06
CA GLU A 316 -38.11 -12.59 5.17
C GLU A 316 -38.81 -11.32 5.67
N MET A 317 -39.30 -10.49 4.72
CA MET A 317 -40.05 -9.27 5.11
C MET A 317 -41.42 -9.56 5.74
N ILE A 318 -42.05 -10.69 5.44
CA ILE A 318 -43.34 -11.09 6.06
C ILE A 318 -43.13 -11.66 7.48
N GLU A 319 -41.95 -12.15 7.80
CA GLU A 319 -41.63 -12.59 9.17
C GLU A 319 -41.58 -11.46 10.19
N ILE A 320 -41.52 -10.21 9.72
CA ILE A 320 -41.57 -9.02 10.56
C ILE A 320 -42.99 -8.85 11.09
N GLU A 321 -43.19 -9.07 12.40
CA GLU A 321 -44.52 -9.17 13.05
C GLU A 321 -45.49 -7.99 12.81
N LEU A 322 -44.97 -6.81 12.45
CA LEU A 322 -45.72 -5.55 12.31
C LEU A 322 -46.03 -5.16 10.86
N LEU A 323 -45.52 -5.91 9.86
CA LEU A 323 -45.71 -5.63 8.42
C LEU A 323 -46.68 -6.65 7.80
N ASP A 324 -47.76 -6.19 7.22
CA ASP A 324 -48.65 -7.07 6.45
C ASP A 324 -48.15 -7.22 4.98
N GLU A 325 -48.58 -8.31 4.33
CA GLU A 325 -48.16 -8.63 2.95
C GLU A 325 -48.41 -7.50 1.94
N LYS A 326 -49.46 -6.68 2.17
CA LYS A 326 -49.77 -5.56 1.29
C LYS A 326 -48.78 -4.43 1.48
N THR A 327 -48.47 -4.06 2.71
CA THR A 327 -47.50 -3.03 3.05
C THR A 327 -46.12 -3.41 2.54
N VAL A 328 -45.69 -4.67 2.72
CA VAL A 328 -44.42 -5.17 2.19
C VAL A 328 -44.34 -5.04 0.66
N ASN A 329 -45.40 -5.43 -0.07
CA ASN A 329 -45.43 -5.30 -1.51
C ASN A 329 -45.42 -3.82 -1.99
N GLU A 330 -46.08 -2.94 -1.26
CA GLU A 330 -46.05 -1.49 -1.53
C GLU A 330 -44.63 -0.92 -1.28
N LEU A 331 -43.98 -1.25 -0.18
CA LEU A 331 -42.63 -0.82 0.16
C LEU A 331 -41.62 -1.26 -0.92
N ARG A 332 -41.67 -2.51 -1.30
CA ARG A 332 -40.81 -3.04 -2.37
C ARG A 332 -41.04 -2.36 -3.71
N THR A 333 -42.28 -2.04 -4.03
CA THR A 333 -42.60 -1.33 -5.26
C THR A 333 -42.10 0.09 -5.24
N ARG A 334 -42.26 0.79 -4.10
CA ARG A 334 -41.74 2.16 -3.91
C ARG A 334 -40.22 2.18 -3.96
N ALA A 335 -39.54 1.25 -3.27
CA ALA A 335 -38.08 1.13 -3.30
C ALA A 335 -37.54 0.91 -4.72
N ARG A 336 -38.15 -0.02 -5.47
CA ARG A 336 -37.77 -0.26 -6.88
C ARG A 336 -37.96 0.95 -7.77
N ASN A 337 -39.06 1.66 -7.60
CA ASN A 337 -39.36 2.88 -8.39
C ASN A 337 -38.37 3.99 -8.05
N MET A 338 -37.99 4.13 -6.78
CA MET A 338 -37.00 5.13 -6.37
C MET A 338 -35.62 4.80 -6.93
N LEU A 339 -35.15 3.57 -6.81
CA LEU A 339 -33.89 3.11 -7.41
C LEU A 339 -33.87 3.31 -8.94
N LEU A 340 -34.98 3.00 -9.62
CA LEU A 340 -35.11 3.25 -11.04
C LEU A 340 -35.04 4.75 -11.38
N THR A 341 -35.72 5.60 -10.58
CA THR A 341 -35.67 7.03 -10.73
C THR A 341 -34.29 7.60 -10.51
N GLU A 342 -33.59 7.15 -9.46
CA GLU A 342 -32.21 7.54 -9.17
C GLU A 342 -31.24 7.11 -10.29
N ALA A 343 -31.43 5.90 -10.83
CA ALA A 343 -30.64 5.43 -11.97
C ALA A 343 -30.86 6.31 -13.21
N ILE A 344 -32.12 6.65 -13.53
CA ILE A 344 -32.44 7.53 -14.66
C ILE A 344 -31.87 8.96 -14.46
N VAL A 345 -32.03 9.53 -13.26
CA VAL A 345 -31.48 10.85 -12.93
C VAL A 345 -29.95 10.83 -12.97
N SER A 346 -29.32 9.74 -12.54
CA SER A 346 -27.88 9.56 -12.65
C SER A 346 -27.43 9.49 -14.11
N GLU A 347 -28.15 8.72 -14.96
CA GLU A 347 -27.86 8.65 -16.40
C GLU A 347 -28.08 10.01 -17.08
N GLU A 348 -29.17 10.72 -16.79
CA GLU A 348 -29.43 12.07 -17.32
C GLU A 348 -28.38 13.09 -16.85
N ASN A 349 -27.93 13.01 -15.59
CA ASN A 349 -26.87 13.87 -15.09
C ASN A 349 -25.52 13.58 -15.77
N VAL A 350 -25.18 12.31 -15.99
CA VAL A 350 -23.98 11.92 -16.74
C VAL A 350 -24.07 12.39 -18.21
N GLU A 351 -25.24 12.29 -18.83
CA GLU A 351 -25.44 12.80 -20.19
C GLU A 351 -25.32 14.32 -20.25
N ASN A 352 -25.92 15.06 -19.33
CA ASN A 352 -25.87 16.53 -19.28
C ASN A 352 -24.44 17.02 -18.97
N MET A 353 -23.72 16.37 -18.06
CA MET A 353 -22.30 16.67 -17.74
C MET A 353 -21.37 16.36 -18.93
N ALA A 354 -21.63 15.24 -19.63
CA ALA A 354 -20.92 14.93 -20.86
C ALA A 354 -21.21 15.93 -21.99
N GLU A 355 -22.34 16.60 -21.96
CA GLU A 355 -22.72 17.63 -22.96
C GLU A 355 -21.89 18.91 -22.77
N ASP A 356 -21.58 19.29 -21.53
CA ASP A 356 -20.69 20.42 -21.22
C ASP A 356 -19.23 20.15 -21.71
N LEU A 357 -18.73 18.97 -21.49
CA LEU A 357 -17.41 18.54 -22.00
C LEU A 357 -17.43 18.37 -23.54
N ARG A 358 -18.52 17.88 -24.12
CA ARG A 358 -18.69 17.72 -25.59
C ARG A 358 -18.70 19.04 -26.34
N SER A 359 -19.09 20.14 -25.68
CA SER A 359 -19.09 21.47 -26.27
C SER A 359 -17.69 22.02 -26.55
N LEU A 360 -16.65 21.40 -25.95
CA LEU A 360 -15.26 21.82 -26.12
C LEU A 360 -14.72 21.44 -27.50
N GLU A 361 -14.03 22.34 -28.14
CA GLU A 361 -13.42 22.13 -29.44
C GLU A 361 -12.31 21.05 -29.36
N GLY A 362 -12.48 19.97 -30.12
CA GLY A 362 -11.56 18.83 -30.12
C GLY A 362 -11.94 17.67 -29.19
N MET A 363 -13.06 17.79 -28.45
CA MET A 363 -13.60 16.73 -27.61
C MET A 363 -14.47 15.77 -28.44
N ASP A 364 -14.24 14.47 -28.31
CA ASP A 364 -15.15 13.46 -28.86
C ASP A 364 -16.02 12.82 -27.75
N ASN A 365 -17.09 12.13 -28.19
CA ASN A 365 -18.06 11.52 -27.27
C ASN A 365 -17.45 10.44 -26.39
N GLU A 366 -16.45 9.72 -26.89
CA GLU A 366 -15.78 8.63 -26.19
C GLU A 366 -14.86 9.17 -25.10
N THR A 367 -14.08 10.19 -25.41
CA THR A 367 -13.22 10.90 -24.48
C THR A 367 -14.02 11.62 -23.38
N ALA A 368 -15.12 12.30 -23.74
CA ALA A 368 -15.98 12.97 -22.76
C ALA A 368 -16.60 11.98 -21.75
N ARG A 369 -17.01 10.82 -22.23
CA ARG A 369 -17.57 9.76 -21.38
C ARG A 369 -16.51 9.16 -20.46
N ALA A 370 -15.32 8.87 -20.97
CA ALA A 370 -14.20 8.35 -20.18
C ALA A 370 -13.78 9.33 -19.08
N LEU A 371 -13.78 10.64 -19.36
CA LEU A 371 -13.50 11.68 -18.37
C LEU A 371 -14.57 11.72 -17.27
N THR A 372 -15.84 11.65 -17.64
CA THR A 372 -16.95 11.66 -16.69
C THR A 372 -16.91 10.44 -15.77
N GLU A 373 -16.58 9.26 -16.28
CA GLU A 373 -16.39 8.02 -15.51
C GLU A 373 -15.23 8.12 -14.50
N LYS A 374 -14.21 8.94 -14.81
CA LYS A 374 -13.07 9.21 -13.91
C LYS A 374 -13.30 10.37 -12.94
N GLY A 375 -14.51 10.94 -12.93
CA GLY A 375 -14.91 11.99 -12.00
C GLY A 375 -14.68 13.42 -12.49
N ILE A 376 -14.20 13.61 -13.72
CA ILE A 376 -14.01 14.92 -14.37
C ILE A 376 -15.32 15.26 -15.07
N LYS A 377 -16.10 16.19 -14.49
CA LYS A 377 -17.48 16.43 -14.86
C LYS A 377 -17.70 17.77 -15.58
N THR A 378 -16.81 18.72 -15.36
CA THR A 378 -16.94 20.09 -15.87
C THR A 378 -15.72 20.51 -16.66
N GLN A 379 -15.88 21.59 -17.46
CA GLN A 379 -14.78 22.24 -18.15
C GLN A 379 -13.71 22.76 -17.17
N GLU A 380 -14.11 23.21 -15.97
CA GLU A 380 -13.20 23.69 -14.92
C GLU A 380 -12.36 22.55 -14.36
N ASP A 381 -12.97 21.38 -14.07
CA ASP A 381 -12.25 20.20 -13.60
C ASP A 381 -11.16 19.77 -14.60
N LEU A 382 -11.48 19.82 -15.90
CA LEU A 382 -10.54 19.51 -16.96
C LEU A 382 -9.42 20.57 -17.07
N ALA A 383 -9.75 21.84 -16.83
CA ALA A 383 -8.78 22.93 -16.86
C ALA A 383 -7.77 22.87 -15.71
N ASP A 384 -8.16 22.32 -14.56
CA ASP A 384 -7.31 22.18 -13.38
C ASP A 384 -6.30 21.05 -13.49
N LEU A 385 -6.51 20.07 -14.36
CA LEU A 385 -5.64 18.91 -14.53
C LEU A 385 -4.29 19.25 -15.17
N ALA A 386 -3.26 18.50 -14.79
CA ALA A 386 -2.00 18.50 -15.53
C ALA A 386 -2.09 17.57 -16.77
N VAL A 387 -1.28 17.87 -17.79
CA VAL A 387 -1.29 17.09 -19.05
C VAL A 387 -0.91 15.63 -18.81
N ASP A 388 0.06 15.41 -17.93
CA ASP A 388 0.56 14.08 -17.59
C ASP A 388 -0.52 13.23 -16.88
N ASP A 389 -1.28 13.85 -15.98
CA ASP A 389 -2.39 13.22 -15.27
C ASP A 389 -3.51 12.79 -16.23
N LEU A 390 -3.84 13.64 -17.20
CA LEU A 390 -4.87 13.35 -18.20
C LEU A 390 -4.49 12.19 -19.12
N VAL A 391 -3.21 12.12 -19.53
CA VAL A 391 -2.68 11.03 -20.35
C VAL A 391 -2.73 9.69 -19.59
N GLU A 392 -2.41 9.71 -18.30
CA GLU A 392 -2.41 8.52 -17.45
C GLU A 392 -3.83 8.01 -17.15
N MET A 393 -4.81 8.92 -17.04
CA MET A 393 -6.21 8.58 -16.73
C MET A 393 -6.97 7.91 -17.88
N ILE A 394 -6.79 8.37 -19.13
CA ILE A 394 -7.64 7.98 -20.28
C ILE A 394 -6.83 7.53 -21.52
N GLU A 395 -5.55 7.23 -21.38
CA GLU A 395 -4.67 6.70 -22.44
C GLU A 395 -4.72 7.45 -23.79
N ILE A 396 -4.78 8.78 -23.78
CA ILE A 396 -4.76 9.62 -24.95
C ILE A 396 -3.35 10.14 -25.27
N ASP A 397 -3.15 10.56 -26.52
CA ASP A 397 -1.90 11.17 -26.96
C ASP A 397 -1.62 12.51 -26.27
N MET A 398 -0.37 12.75 -25.88
CA MET A 398 0.08 13.92 -25.12
C MET A 398 -0.26 15.26 -25.84
N GLU A 399 -0.16 15.31 -27.16
CA GLU A 399 -0.49 16.49 -27.96
C GLU A 399 -2.00 16.79 -27.90
N ARG A 400 -2.82 15.75 -27.91
CA ARG A 400 -4.28 15.86 -27.78
C ARG A 400 -4.70 16.27 -26.37
N ALA A 401 -4.10 15.66 -25.34
CA ALA A 401 -4.33 16.03 -23.95
C ALA A 401 -4.04 17.51 -23.70
N LYS A 402 -2.92 17.99 -24.22
CA LYS A 402 -2.50 19.39 -24.13
C LYS A 402 -3.48 20.33 -24.86
N ALA A 403 -3.96 19.95 -26.03
CA ALA A 403 -4.94 20.75 -26.78
C ALA A 403 -6.27 20.86 -26.00
N LEU A 404 -6.78 19.76 -25.45
CA LEU A 404 -8.03 19.75 -24.68
C LEU A 404 -7.95 20.61 -23.41
N ILE A 405 -6.85 20.49 -22.65
CA ILE A 405 -6.64 21.32 -21.44
C ILE A 405 -6.50 22.80 -21.80
N MET A 406 -5.81 23.13 -22.90
CA MET A 406 -5.68 24.53 -23.33
C MET A 406 -7.02 25.11 -23.80
N THR A 407 -7.86 24.31 -24.45
CA THR A 407 -9.22 24.71 -24.84
C THR A 407 -10.10 24.89 -23.61
N ALA A 408 -9.98 24.00 -22.62
CA ALA A 408 -10.70 24.12 -21.36
C ALA A 408 -10.29 25.37 -20.55
N ARG A 409 -9.02 25.77 -20.61
CA ARG A 409 -8.48 26.98 -19.97
C ARG A 409 -8.73 28.29 -20.74
N ALA A 410 -9.25 28.23 -21.94
CA ALA A 410 -9.49 29.43 -22.74
C ALA A 410 -10.30 30.53 -22.03
N PRO A 411 -11.33 30.23 -21.21
CA PRO A 411 -12.05 31.24 -20.44
C PRO A 411 -11.22 31.97 -19.39
N TRP A 412 -10.10 31.37 -18.92
CA TRP A 412 -9.23 31.99 -17.91
C TRP A 412 -8.34 33.11 -18.48
N PHE A 413 -8.22 33.18 -19.80
CA PHE A 413 -7.36 34.15 -20.50
C PHE A 413 -8.17 35.23 -21.22
N THR A 414 -9.50 35.17 -21.16
CA THR A 414 -10.39 36.22 -21.63
C THR A 414 -10.90 37.08 -20.50
#